data_fa98aeb3dbdcf89ba2a47b96e1f2cb66
#
_entry.id   fa98aeb3dbdcf89ba2a47b96e1f2cb66
#
_cell.length_a   1.000
_cell.length_b   1.000
_cell.length_c   1.000
_cell.angle_alpha   90.00
_cell.angle_beta   90.00
_cell.angle_gamma   90.00
#
_symmetry.space_group_name_H-M   'P 1'
#
loop_
_entity.id
_entity.type
_entity.pdbx_description
1 polymer ?
#
loop_
_entity_poly.entity_id
_entity_poly.type
_entity_poly.pdbx_seq_one_letter_code
_entity_poly.pdbx_strand_id
1 'polypeptide(L)' 'MEKDSLKQLIRESATKVCQTLNALQAIERRFNDNLVDDNGKNVEAEYYALYNAIASLKSAYEDIKDI' A
#
# COMPACT_ATOMS: atom_id res chain seq x y z
N MET A 1 15.91 25.04 -8.06
CA MET A 1 14.65 25.77 -8.06
C MET A 1 13.62 25.04 -7.23
N GLU A 2 12.77 25.80 -6.53
CA GLU A 2 11.83 25.19 -5.58
C GLU A 2 10.85 24.23 -6.24
N LYS A 3 10.34 24.56 -7.44
CA LYS A 3 9.40 23.70 -8.13
C LYS A 3 10.01 22.35 -8.49
N ASP A 4 11.26 22.33 -8.93
CA ASP A 4 11.93 21.08 -9.27
C ASP A 4 12.21 20.25 -8.04
N SER A 5 12.56 20.90 -6.91
CA SER A 5 12.77 20.20 -5.66
C SER A 5 11.49 19.56 -5.14
N LEU A 6 10.36 20.26 -5.23
CA LEU A 6 9.07 19.72 -4.83
C LEU A 6 8.69 18.52 -5.70
N LYS A 7 8.84 18.63 -7.01
CA LYS A 7 8.54 17.51 -7.90
C LYS A 7 9.42 16.30 -7.60
N GLN A 8 10.69 16.53 -7.31
CA GLN A 8 11.58 15.43 -6.97
C GLN A 8 11.19 14.77 -5.66
N LEU A 9 10.81 15.54 -4.65
CA LEU A 9 10.34 15.01 -3.39
C LEU A 9 9.07 14.17 -3.57
N ILE A 10 8.16 14.63 -4.42
CA ILE A 10 6.94 13.86 -4.72
C ILE A 10 7.29 12.55 -5.42
N ARG A 11 8.20 12.56 -6.38
CA ARG A 11 8.65 11.35 -7.08
C ARG A 11 9.30 10.35 -6.12
N GLU A 12 10.13 10.84 -5.19
CA GLU A 12 10.75 9.99 -4.19
C GLU A 12 9.69 9.39 -3.26
N SER A 13 8.70 10.19 -2.89
CA SER A 13 7.58 9.72 -2.07
C SER A 13 6.77 8.67 -2.81
N ALA A 14 6.53 8.88 -4.12
CA ALA A 14 5.82 7.91 -4.93
C ALA A 14 6.56 6.57 -4.99
N THR A 15 7.88 6.60 -5.08
CA THR A 15 8.70 5.38 -5.07
C THR A 15 8.52 4.63 -3.76
N LYS A 16 8.55 5.34 -2.63
CA LYS A 16 8.36 4.74 -1.31
C LYS A 16 6.95 4.17 -1.16
N VAL A 17 5.95 4.88 -1.65
CA VAL A 17 4.57 4.41 -1.64
C VAL A 17 4.46 3.12 -2.46
N CYS A 18 5.08 3.07 -3.63
CA CYS A 18 5.07 1.89 -4.47
C CYS A 18 5.69 0.68 -3.75
N GLN A 19 6.82 0.87 -3.09
CA GLN A 19 7.49 -0.19 -2.33
C GLN A 19 6.61 -0.68 -1.18
N THR A 20 6.00 0.25 -0.46
CA THR A 20 5.08 -0.08 0.64
C THR A 20 3.86 -0.83 0.12
N LEU A 21 3.32 -0.39 -0.99
CA LEU A 21 2.17 -1.04 -1.62
C LEU A 21 2.49 -2.49 -1.99
N ASN A 22 3.67 -2.74 -2.56
CA ASN A 22 4.09 -4.09 -2.91
C ASN A 22 4.20 -4.99 -1.67
N ALA A 23 4.74 -4.45 -0.58
CA ALA A 23 4.84 -5.19 0.68
C ALA A 23 3.45 -5.51 1.26
N LEU A 24 2.54 -4.54 1.22
CA LEU A 24 1.18 -4.74 1.72
C LEU A 24 0.42 -5.76 0.87
N GLN A 25 0.61 -5.74 -0.44
CA GLN A 25 -0.02 -6.71 -1.32
C GLN A 25 0.48 -8.14 -1.06
N ALA A 26 1.76 -8.28 -0.74
CA ALA A 26 2.30 -9.58 -0.37
C ALA A 26 1.66 -10.12 0.91
N ILE A 27 1.45 -9.24 1.89
CA ILE A 27 0.77 -9.61 3.15
C ILE A 27 -0.69 -9.97 2.86
N GLU A 28 -1.36 -9.19 2.04
CA GLU A 28 -2.76 -9.45 1.66
C GLU A 28 -2.92 -10.85 1.06
N ARG A 29 -2.01 -11.25 0.18
CA ARG A 29 -2.07 -12.57 -0.45
C ARG A 29 -2.00 -13.70 0.57
N ARG A 30 -1.19 -13.53 1.62
CA ARG A 30 -1.09 -14.54 2.68
C ARG A 30 -2.40 -14.68 3.44
N PHE A 31 -3.05 -13.57 3.77
CA PHE A 31 -4.32 -13.61 4.48
C PHE A 31 -5.44 -14.11 3.58
N ASN A 32 -5.43 -13.77 2.29
CA ASN A 32 -6.46 -14.19 1.36
C ASN A 32 -6.56 -15.70 1.25
N ASP A 33 -5.45 -16.40 1.37
CA ASP A 33 -5.44 -17.85 1.26
C ASP A 33 -6.13 -18.53 2.45
N ASN A 34 -6.14 -17.91 3.62
CA ASN A 34 -6.49 -18.63 4.83
C ASN A 34 -7.36 -17.84 5.82
N LEU A 35 -7.31 -16.52 5.82
CA LEU A 35 -8.06 -15.64 6.72
C LEU A 35 -7.92 -15.97 8.21
N VAL A 36 -6.81 -16.60 8.57
CA VAL A 36 -6.46 -16.90 9.96
C VAL A 36 -5.00 -16.56 10.18
N ASP A 37 -4.66 -16.19 11.41
CA ASP A 37 -3.27 -15.92 11.78
C ASP A 37 -2.54 -17.20 12.14
N ASP A 38 -1.29 -17.09 12.58
CA ASP A 38 -0.45 -18.23 12.93
C ASP A 38 -1.01 -19.01 14.11
N ASN A 39 -1.90 -18.42 14.90
CA ASN A 39 -2.53 -19.05 16.05
C ASN A 39 -3.93 -19.60 15.71
N GLY A 40 -4.33 -19.55 14.46
CA GLY A 40 -5.64 -20.03 14.03
C GLY A 40 -6.78 -19.06 14.30
N LYS A 41 -6.45 -17.84 14.70
CA LYS A 41 -7.47 -16.82 14.99
C LYS A 41 -7.97 -16.20 13.70
N ASN A 42 -9.28 -16.01 13.58
CA ASN A 42 -9.88 -15.39 12.41
C ASN A 42 -9.43 -13.92 12.27
N VAL A 43 -8.91 -13.56 11.11
CA VAL A 43 -8.43 -12.21 10.82
C VAL A 43 -9.19 -11.58 9.64
N GLU A 44 -10.43 -12.00 9.42
CA GLU A 44 -11.23 -11.51 8.31
C GLU A 44 -11.43 -9.99 8.37
N ALA A 45 -11.72 -9.44 9.55
CA ALA A 45 -11.89 -8.00 9.71
C ALA A 45 -10.61 -7.25 9.38
N GLU A 46 -9.47 -7.76 9.86
CA GLU A 46 -8.17 -7.18 9.57
C GLU A 46 -7.82 -7.28 8.09
N TYR A 47 -8.19 -8.39 7.45
CA TYR A 47 -8.00 -8.55 6.01
C TYR A 47 -8.74 -7.48 5.22
N TYR A 48 -10.01 -7.23 5.55
CA TYR A 48 -10.78 -6.22 4.84
C TYR A 48 -10.27 -4.81 5.12
N ALA A 49 -9.82 -4.54 6.33
CA ALA A 49 -9.20 -3.25 6.65
C ALA A 49 -7.93 -3.05 5.82
N LEU A 50 -7.11 -4.08 5.71
CA LEU A 50 -5.89 -4.05 4.89
C LEU A 50 -6.23 -3.85 3.41
N TYR A 51 -7.22 -4.58 2.91
CA TYR A 51 -7.67 -4.47 1.53
C TYR A 51 -8.08 -3.03 1.20
N ASN A 52 -8.87 -2.41 2.08
CA ASN A 52 -9.33 -1.04 1.89
C ASN A 52 -8.16 -0.04 1.93
N ALA A 53 -7.21 -0.25 2.84
CA ALA A 53 -6.02 0.60 2.94
C ALA A 53 -5.16 0.50 1.68
N ILE A 54 -5.00 -0.69 1.14
CA ILE A 54 -4.26 -0.91 -0.10
C ILE A 54 -4.95 -0.20 -1.27
N ALA A 55 -6.26 -0.30 -1.36
CA ALA A 55 -7.02 0.36 -2.42
C ALA A 55 -6.86 1.88 -2.36
N SER A 56 -6.94 2.46 -1.15
CA SER A 56 -6.76 3.89 -0.95
C SER A 56 -5.33 4.33 -1.30
N LEU A 57 -4.33 3.56 -0.87
CA LEU A 57 -2.94 3.86 -1.13
C LEU A 57 -2.62 3.76 -2.62
N LYS A 58 -3.18 2.76 -3.28
CA LYS A 58 -3.01 2.58 -4.72
C LYS A 58 -3.59 3.79 -5.49
N SER A 59 -4.77 4.26 -5.08
CA SER A 59 -5.38 5.43 -5.68
C SER A 59 -4.51 6.68 -5.48
N ALA A 60 -3.99 6.87 -4.26
CA ALA A 60 -3.10 7.99 -3.96
C ALA A 60 -1.82 7.92 -4.79
N TYR A 61 -1.26 6.72 -4.96
CA TYR A 61 -0.07 6.52 -5.78
C TYR A 61 -0.34 6.91 -7.23
N GLU A 62 -1.49 6.49 -7.79
CA GLU A 62 -1.86 6.84 -9.16
C GLU A 62 -1.96 8.36 -9.36
N ASP A 63 -2.37 9.09 -8.32
CA ASP A 63 -2.49 10.54 -8.38
C ASP A 63 -1.13 11.26 -8.42
N ILE A 64 -0.11 10.67 -7.82
CA ILE A 64 1.20 11.35 -7.67
C ILE A 64 2.28 10.81 -8.60
N LYS A 65 2.10 9.63 -9.18
CA LYS A 65 3.18 8.98 -9.96
C LYS A 65 3.55 9.76 -11.21
N ASP A 66 2.64 10.54 -11.77
CA ASP A 66 2.85 11.28 -13.01
C ASP A 66 3.38 12.70 -12.78
N ILE A 67 3.63 13.07 -11.56
CA ILE A 67 4.24 14.36 -11.25
C ILE A 67 5.75 14.29 -11.44
#